data_e3a6a85b7149847e7c5c326ebd561a9b
#
_entry.id   e3a6a85b7149847e7c5c326ebd561a9b
#
_cell.length_a   1.000
_cell.length_b   1.000
_cell.length_c   1.000
_cell.angle_alpha   90.00
_cell.angle_beta   90.00
_cell.angle_gamma   90.00
#
_symmetry.space_group_name_H-M   'P 1'
#
loop_
_entity.id
_entity.type
_entity.pdbx_description
1 polymer ?
#
loop_
_entity_poly.entity_id
_entity_poly.type
_entity_poly.pdbx_seq_one_letter_code
_entity_poly.pdbx_strand_id
1 'polypeptide(L)'
;NNTIKTLIKLKQKKYRNQFGYYLIEGEHLVNEALKANQVECIITTKPLKSNLEVIEVSEEVMAKLAFTKSPSNIMAKCKIDSNNELMMKKRYLILDDLQDPGNIGTLIRSALAFGIDQVILSKNCVDLYNDKLLRAMQGANFHISCIYGDLTEIIEKLQANGVVVVGRALENGQDISLIEKTEKM
;
A
#
# COMPACT_ATOMS: atom_id res chain seq x y z
N ASN A 1 5.77 -22.41 18.60
CA ASN A 1 4.44 -21.84 18.57
C ASN A 1 4.00 -21.70 17.10
N ASN A 2 2.81 -22.26 16.77
CA ASN A 2 2.28 -22.22 15.39
C ASN A 2 1.96 -20.79 14.93
N THR A 3 1.51 -19.94 15.83
CA THR A 3 1.23 -18.51 15.54
C THR A 3 2.46 -17.80 14.99
N ILE A 4 3.63 -17.93 15.64
CA ILE A 4 4.87 -17.31 15.19
C ILE A 4 5.31 -17.84 13.81
N LYS A 5 5.18 -19.16 13.58
CA LYS A 5 5.47 -19.75 12.27
C LYS A 5 4.59 -19.17 11.18
N THR A 6 3.31 -18.94 11.46
CA THR A 6 2.37 -18.32 10.52
C THR A 6 2.73 -16.86 10.25
N LEU A 7 3.06 -16.08 11.28
CA LEU A 7 3.51 -14.69 11.12
C LEU A 7 4.77 -14.59 10.27
N ILE A 8 5.77 -15.46 10.47
CA ILE A 8 6.99 -15.48 9.65
C ILE A 8 6.66 -15.75 8.18
N LYS A 9 5.69 -16.62 7.88
CA LYS A 9 5.28 -16.91 6.50
C LYS A 9 4.76 -15.65 5.77
N LEU A 10 4.14 -14.70 6.48
CA LEU A 10 3.64 -13.45 5.90
C LEU A 10 4.72 -12.56 5.29
N LYS A 11 6.00 -12.84 5.54
CA LYS A 11 7.11 -12.20 4.83
C LYS A 11 7.11 -12.52 3.33
N GLN A 12 6.46 -13.61 2.91
CA GLN A 12 6.37 -14.05 1.53
C GLN A 12 5.01 -13.71 0.91
N LYS A 13 5.00 -13.15 -0.30
CA LYS A 13 3.78 -12.77 -1.05
C LYS A 13 2.76 -13.92 -1.14
N LYS A 14 3.23 -15.15 -1.42
CA LYS A 14 2.38 -16.34 -1.52
C LYS A 14 1.48 -16.52 -0.28
N TYR A 15 2.07 -16.40 0.90
CA TYR A 15 1.32 -16.61 2.14
C TYR A 15 0.49 -15.40 2.55
N ARG A 16 0.91 -14.17 2.18
CA ARG A 16 0.06 -13.00 2.32
C ARG A 16 -1.25 -13.16 1.56
N ASN A 17 -1.15 -13.56 0.29
CA ASN A 17 -2.33 -13.82 -0.55
C ASN A 17 -3.18 -14.97 -0.04
N GLN A 18 -2.55 -16.04 0.46
CA GLN A 18 -3.26 -17.21 0.98
C GLN A 18 -4.02 -16.91 2.27
N PHE A 19 -3.44 -16.13 3.16
CA PHE A 19 -4.02 -15.87 4.49
C PHE A 19 -4.80 -14.55 4.56
N GLY A 20 -4.64 -13.66 3.60
CA GLY A 20 -5.30 -12.35 3.58
C GLY A 20 -4.72 -11.34 4.58
N TYR A 21 -3.46 -11.53 5.01
CA TYR A 21 -2.80 -10.66 5.97
C TYR A 21 -1.39 -10.30 5.55
N TYR A 22 -0.90 -9.20 6.09
CA TYR A 22 0.50 -8.76 5.96
C TYR A 22 1.01 -8.19 7.29
N LEU A 23 2.32 -7.98 7.37
CA LEU A 23 2.97 -7.40 8.53
C LEU A 23 3.48 -6.01 8.23
N ILE A 24 3.36 -5.13 9.20
CA ILE A 24 4.01 -3.82 9.25
C ILE A 24 4.91 -3.74 10.46
N GLU A 25 6.01 -2.99 10.35
CA GLU A 25 7.00 -2.81 11.39
C GLU A 25 7.18 -1.33 11.70
N GLY A 26 7.21 -1.01 12.99
CA GLY A 26 7.51 0.31 13.50
C GLY A 26 6.29 1.09 13.99
N GLU A 27 6.52 1.91 15.02
CA GLU A 27 5.47 2.61 15.76
C GLU A 27 4.62 3.51 14.87
N HIS A 28 5.26 4.25 13.95
CA HIS A 28 4.54 5.13 13.03
C HIS A 28 3.53 4.37 12.16
N LEU A 29 3.96 3.30 11.49
CA LEU A 29 3.06 2.52 10.63
C LEU A 29 1.95 1.83 11.42
N VAL A 30 2.27 1.30 12.60
CA VAL A 30 1.29 0.68 13.50
C VAL A 30 0.24 1.69 13.93
N ASN A 31 0.65 2.92 14.30
CA ASN A 31 -0.27 3.98 14.67
C ASN A 31 -1.18 4.41 13.51
N GLU A 32 -0.65 4.54 12.28
CA GLU A 32 -1.47 4.85 11.11
C GLU A 32 -2.47 3.72 10.79
N ALA A 33 -2.04 2.47 10.89
CA ALA A 33 -2.93 1.32 10.71
C ALA A 33 -4.04 1.23 11.77
N LEU A 34 -3.72 1.57 13.03
CA LEU A 34 -4.70 1.65 14.12
C LEU A 34 -5.75 2.72 13.87
N LYS A 35 -5.34 3.92 13.44
CA LYS A 35 -6.28 5.01 13.07
C LYS A 35 -7.20 4.60 11.93
N ALA A 36 -6.71 3.80 10.99
CA ALA A 36 -7.47 3.28 9.86
C ALA A 36 -8.29 2.02 10.16
N ASN A 37 -8.27 1.50 11.40
CA ASN A 37 -8.92 0.25 11.82
C ASN A 37 -8.49 -0.98 10.98
N GLN A 38 -7.22 -1.03 10.53
CA GLN A 38 -6.69 -2.11 9.68
C GLN A 38 -5.92 -3.17 10.48
N VAL A 39 -5.70 -2.94 11.79
CA VAL A 39 -4.91 -3.84 12.64
C VAL A 39 -5.78 -5.00 13.12
N GLU A 40 -5.32 -6.23 12.88
CA GLU A 40 -5.91 -7.46 13.40
C GLU A 40 -5.33 -7.82 14.78
N CYS A 41 -4.00 -7.78 14.92
CA CYS A 41 -3.32 -7.94 16.20
C CYS A 41 -2.01 -7.16 16.25
N ILE A 42 -1.59 -6.81 17.46
CA ILE A 42 -0.33 -6.12 17.73
C ILE A 42 0.70 -7.15 18.22
N ILE A 43 1.94 -7.04 17.76
CA ILE A 43 3.06 -7.87 18.17
C ILE A 43 4.08 -6.95 18.82
N THR A 44 4.49 -7.23 20.05
CA THR A 44 5.35 -6.31 20.82
C THR A 44 6.31 -7.06 21.72
N THR A 45 7.46 -6.44 22.00
CA THR A 45 8.42 -6.91 23.02
C THR A 45 8.19 -6.29 24.39
N LYS A 46 7.25 -5.33 24.50
CA LYS A 46 6.93 -4.61 25.73
C LYS A 46 5.47 -4.80 26.11
N PRO A 47 5.12 -4.85 27.40
CA PRO A 47 3.73 -4.89 27.81
C PRO A 47 2.94 -3.72 27.22
N LEU A 48 1.79 -4.03 26.62
CA LEU A 48 0.90 -3.06 25.99
C LEU A 48 -0.55 -3.35 26.35
N LYS A 49 -1.27 -2.32 26.83
CA LYS A 49 -2.73 -2.41 27.04
C LYS A 49 -3.42 -2.00 25.74
N SER A 50 -4.27 -2.87 25.21
CA SER A 50 -5.03 -2.61 23.98
C SER A 50 -6.36 -3.35 24.02
N ASN A 51 -7.34 -2.85 23.28
CA ASN A 51 -8.61 -3.56 23.04
C ASN A 51 -8.46 -4.64 21.93
N LEU A 52 -7.34 -4.63 21.20
CA LEU A 52 -7.00 -5.64 20.20
C LEU A 52 -6.18 -6.77 20.85
N GLU A 53 -6.12 -7.91 20.17
CA GLU A 53 -5.20 -8.98 20.53
C GLU A 53 -3.76 -8.47 20.55
N VAL A 54 -3.03 -8.72 21.63
CA VAL A 54 -1.61 -8.39 21.77
C VAL A 54 -0.82 -9.68 21.96
N ILE A 55 0.15 -9.88 21.09
CA ILE A 55 1.08 -11.02 21.13
C ILE A 55 2.42 -10.50 21.66
N GLU A 56 2.70 -10.75 22.94
CA GLU A 56 4.01 -10.46 23.52
C GLU A 56 5.03 -11.52 23.05
N VAL A 57 6.19 -11.05 22.59
CA VAL A 57 7.26 -11.89 22.09
C VAL A 57 8.61 -11.44 22.66
N SER A 58 9.58 -12.38 22.71
CA SER A 58 10.96 -12.01 23.03
C SER A 58 11.61 -11.23 21.91
N GLU A 59 12.69 -10.51 22.21
CA GLU A 59 13.47 -9.77 21.21
C GLU A 59 14.02 -10.71 20.12
N GLU A 60 14.37 -11.94 20.47
CA GLU A 60 14.82 -12.96 19.51
C GLU A 60 13.71 -13.34 18.50
N VAL A 61 12.47 -13.45 18.97
CA VAL A 61 11.33 -13.73 18.11
C VAL A 61 10.99 -12.51 17.25
N MET A 62 11.03 -11.32 17.84
CA MET A 62 10.85 -10.07 17.12
C MET A 62 11.88 -9.92 15.98
N ALA A 63 13.15 -10.21 16.25
CA ALA A 63 14.21 -10.19 15.24
C ALA A 63 13.93 -11.14 14.05
N LYS A 64 13.31 -12.30 14.29
CA LYS A 64 12.90 -13.23 13.22
C LYS A 64 11.71 -12.71 12.40
N LEU A 65 10.81 -11.94 13.01
CA LEU A 65 9.66 -11.33 12.37
C LEU A 65 10.04 -10.07 11.59
N ALA A 66 10.96 -9.29 12.10
CA ALA A 66 11.37 -7.99 11.56
C ALA A 66 11.85 -8.06 10.12
N PHE A 67 11.66 -6.96 9.41
CA PHE A 67 12.17 -6.73 8.05
C PHE A 67 13.48 -5.94 8.06
N THR A 68 13.76 -5.24 9.14
CA THR A 68 14.93 -4.38 9.31
C THR A 68 16.04 -5.07 10.10
N LYS A 69 17.27 -4.60 9.93
CA LYS A 69 18.44 -5.09 10.71
C LYS A 69 18.35 -4.68 12.18
N SER A 70 17.71 -3.56 12.46
CA SER A 70 17.43 -3.07 13.81
C SER A 70 15.91 -3.17 14.05
N PRO A 71 15.43 -4.27 14.64
CA PRO A 71 14.02 -4.52 14.83
C PRO A 71 13.35 -3.43 15.66
N SER A 72 12.14 -3.05 15.27
CA SER A 72 11.29 -2.24 16.12
C SER A 72 10.72 -3.10 17.26
N ASN A 73 10.42 -2.46 18.40
CA ASN A 73 9.74 -3.12 19.52
C ASN A 73 8.27 -3.45 19.24
N ILE A 74 7.71 -2.96 18.13
CA ILE A 74 6.32 -3.11 17.79
C ILE A 74 6.14 -3.40 16.30
N MET A 75 5.25 -4.33 16.02
CA MET A 75 4.75 -4.69 14.69
C MET A 75 3.24 -4.87 14.77
N ALA A 76 2.57 -4.89 13.62
CA ALA A 76 1.18 -5.31 13.56
C ALA A 76 0.94 -6.26 12.39
N LYS A 77 -0.03 -7.17 12.58
CA LYS A 77 -0.65 -7.95 11.51
C LYS A 77 -1.87 -7.19 11.04
N CYS A 78 -1.88 -6.83 9.76
CA CYS A 78 -2.95 -6.08 9.13
C CYS A 78 -3.67 -6.94 8.11
N LYS A 79 -4.96 -6.64 7.90
CA LYS A 79 -5.79 -7.30 6.89
C LYS A 79 -5.48 -6.74 5.52
N ILE A 80 -5.34 -7.60 4.51
CA ILE A 80 -5.27 -7.17 3.12
C ILE A 80 -6.64 -6.62 2.72
N ASP A 81 -6.67 -5.43 2.17
CA ASP A 81 -7.87 -4.92 1.51
C ASP A 81 -8.09 -5.72 0.23
N SER A 82 -9.15 -6.49 0.20
CA SER A 82 -9.57 -7.27 -0.98
C SER A 82 -10.37 -6.44 -1.98
N ASN A 83 -10.71 -5.20 -1.65
CA ASN A 83 -11.42 -4.32 -2.55
C ASN A 83 -10.48 -3.85 -3.67
N ASN A 84 -10.65 -4.44 -4.86
CA ASN A 84 -9.89 -4.11 -6.07
C ASN A 84 -10.82 -3.49 -7.13
N GLU A 85 -11.81 -2.71 -6.71
CA GLU A 85 -12.78 -2.11 -7.58
C GLU A 85 -12.32 -0.73 -8.08
N LEU A 86 -12.51 -0.49 -9.37
CA LEU A 86 -12.37 0.83 -9.95
C LEU A 86 -13.51 1.72 -9.46
N MET A 87 -13.18 2.68 -8.61
CA MET A 87 -14.13 3.67 -8.14
C MET A 87 -14.26 4.80 -9.18
N MET A 88 -15.49 5.12 -9.58
CA MET A 88 -15.74 6.26 -10.48
C MET A 88 -15.59 7.57 -9.70
N LYS A 89 -14.38 8.07 -9.68
CA LYS A 89 -13.95 9.30 -9.00
C LYS A 89 -13.56 10.38 -10.00
N LYS A 90 -12.87 11.43 -9.55
CA LYS A 90 -12.49 12.55 -10.41
C LYS A 90 -11.03 12.49 -10.86
N ARG A 91 -10.12 12.04 -9.98
CA ARG A 91 -8.68 12.09 -10.21
C ARG A 91 -8.00 10.77 -9.90
N TYR A 92 -7.16 10.34 -10.82
CA TYR A 92 -6.47 9.07 -10.73
C TYR A 92 -4.97 9.26 -10.98
N LEU A 93 -4.16 8.43 -10.34
CA LEU A 93 -2.78 8.22 -10.71
C LEU A 93 -2.64 6.80 -11.25
N ILE A 94 -2.19 6.67 -12.50
CA ILE A 94 -1.96 5.37 -13.13
C ILE A 94 -0.45 5.12 -13.18
N LEU A 95 -0.03 3.96 -12.65
CA LEU A 95 1.35 3.54 -12.60
C LEU A 95 1.51 2.28 -13.45
N ASP A 96 2.34 2.37 -14.50
CA ASP A 96 2.57 1.26 -15.41
C ASP A 96 3.97 0.68 -15.24
N ASP A 97 4.03 -0.61 -14.96
CA ASP A 97 5.24 -1.46 -14.88
C ASP A 97 6.37 -0.91 -13.98
N LEU A 98 6.01 -0.20 -12.92
CA LEU A 98 6.98 0.32 -11.95
C LEU A 98 7.41 -0.75 -10.96
N GLN A 99 8.73 -0.95 -10.83
CA GLN A 99 9.33 -2.00 -10.01
C GLN A 99 10.02 -1.48 -8.76
N ASP A 100 10.41 -0.20 -8.71
CA ASP A 100 11.12 0.36 -7.56
C ASP A 100 10.16 0.76 -6.44
N PRO A 101 10.26 0.12 -5.24
CA PRO A 101 9.37 0.41 -4.12
C PRO A 101 9.49 1.85 -3.59
N GLY A 102 10.68 2.43 -3.66
CA GLY A 102 10.92 3.80 -3.19
C GLY A 102 10.19 4.82 -4.05
N ASN A 103 10.27 4.67 -5.38
CA ASN A 103 9.61 5.53 -6.33
C ASN A 103 8.08 5.43 -6.20
N ILE A 104 7.54 4.20 -6.17
CA ILE A 104 6.09 3.99 -6.01
C ILE A 104 5.60 4.57 -4.67
N GLY A 105 6.33 4.34 -3.59
CA GLY A 105 5.96 4.87 -2.27
C GLY A 105 5.90 6.40 -2.26
N THR A 106 6.86 7.05 -2.92
CA THR A 106 6.88 8.51 -3.08
C THR A 106 5.71 9.00 -3.92
N LEU A 107 5.40 8.32 -5.02
CA LEU A 107 4.28 8.65 -5.90
C LEU A 107 2.93 8.51 -5.17
N ILE A 108 2.72 7.44 -4.40
CA ILE A 108 1.49 7.22 -3.63
C ILE A 108 1.32 8.29 -2.53
N ARG A 109 2.41 8.66 -1.84
CA ARG A 109 2.38 9.75 -0.86
C ARG A 109 2.04 11.09 -1.50
N SER A 110 2.64 11.38 -2.65
CA SER A 110 2.35 12.61 -3.41
C SER A 110 0.90 12.60 -3.91
N ALA A 111 0.41 11.47 -4.42
CA ALA A 111 -0.98 11.31 -4.84
C ALA A 111 -1.95 11.65 -3.71
N LEU A 112 -1.72 11.11 -2.51
CA LEU A 112 -2.53 11.43 -1.33
C LEU A 112 -2.47 12.92 -1.00
N ALA A 113 -1.27 13.53 -0.99
CA ALA A 113 -1.08 14.95 -0.66
C ALA A 113 -1.76 15.89 -1.66
N PHE A 114 -1.78 15.52 -2.95
CA PHE A 114 -2.44 16.30 -4.01
C PHE A 114 -3.92 15.94 -4.22
N GLY A 115 -4.49 15.11 -3.35
CA GLY A 115 -5.89 14.76 -3.36
C GLY A 115 -6.30 13.90 -4.57
N ILE A 116 -5.42 13.03 -5.03
CA ILE A 116 -5.79 11.96 -5.96
C ILE A 116 -6.75 11.00 -5.25
N ASP A 117 -7.81 10.60 -5.92
CA ASP A 117 -8.86 9.77 -5.33
C ASP A 117 -8.49 8.27 -5.31
N GLN A 118 -7.79 7.80 -6.33
CA GLN A 118 -7.38 6.39 -6.43
C GLN A 118 -6.08 6.23 -7.22
N VAL A 119 -5.22 5.32 -6.78
CA VAL A 119 -4.02 4.90 -7.51
C VAL A 119 -4.28 3.56 -8.17
N ILE A 120 -3.96 3.46 -9.45
CA ILE A 120 -4.15 2.26 -10.27
C ILE A 120 -2.80 1.75 -10.71
N LEU A 121 -2.48 0.52 -10.38
CA LEU A 121 -1.21 -0.11 -10.73
C LEU A 121 -1.43 -1.20 -11.78
N SER A 122 -0.54 -1.29 -12.77
CA SER A 122 -0.53 -2.46 -13.66
C SER A 122 -0.14 -3.73 -12.89
N LYS A 123 -0.53 -4.89 -13.42
CA LYS A 123 -0.28 -6.19 -12.79
C LYS A 123 1.21 -6.48 -12.55
N ASN A 124 2.08 -5.83 -13.31
CA ASN A 124 3.52 -6.00 -13.21
C ASN A 124 4.19 -5.06 -12.18
N CYS A 125 3.48 -4.11 -11.62
CA CYS A 125 4.02 -3.26 -10.55
C CYS A 125 4.41 -4.10 -9.32
N VAL A 126 5.33 -3.54 -8.50
CA VAL A 126 5.73 -4.16 -7.24
C VAL A 126 4.51 -4.42 -6.34
N ASP A 127 4.57 -5.48 -5.56
CA ASP A 127 3.51 -5.85 -4.61
C ASP A 127 3.29 -4.75 -3.55
N LEU A 128 2.07 -4.23 -3.44
CA LEU A 128 1.67 -3.19 -2.47
C LEU A 128 2.01 -3.54 -1.01
N TYR A 129 2.03 -4.84 -0.69
CA TYR A 129 2.34 -5.34 0.64
C TYR A 129 3.80 -5.78 0.79
N ASN A 130 4.67 -5.37 -0.14
CA ASN A 130 6.12 -5.50 0.01
C ASN A 130 6.59 -4.58 1.17
N ASP A 131 7.44 -5.10 2.06
CA ASP A 131 7.90 -4.37 3.25
C ASP A 131 8.63 -3.06 2.92
N LYS A 132 9.43 -3.04 1.85
CA LYS A 132 10.12 -1.82 1.41
C LYS A 132 9.13 -0.78 0.91
N LEU A 133 8.09 -1.20 0.17
CA LEU A 133 7.04 -0.29 -0.31
C LEU A 133 6.20 0.23 0.85
N LEU A 134 5.77 -0.62 1.77
CA LEU A 134 5.01 -0.21 2.97
C LEU A 134 5.76 0.87 3.77
N ARG A 135 7.07 0.68 3.97
CA ARG A 135 7.92 1.70 4.61
C ARG A 135 8.03 2.98 3.78
N ALA A 136 8.18 2.86 2.46
CA ALA A 136 8.27 4.03 1.58
C ALA A 136 6.98 4.84 1.54
N MET A 137 5.82 4.19 1.61
CA MET A 137 4.52 4.84 1.66
C MET A 137 4.24 5.59 2.98
N GLN A 138 4.96 5.26 4.07
CA GLN A 138 4.81 5.95 5.37
C GLN A 138 3.35 6.02 5.87
N GLY A 139 2.56 4.98 5.60
CA GLY A 139 1.15 4.92 6.00
C GLY A 139 0.15 5.50 4.99
N ALA A 140 0.59 6.09 3.87
CA ALA A 140 -0.32 6.62 2.86
C ALA A 140 -1.30 5.56 2.31
N ASN A 141 -0.89 4.29 2.26
CA ASN A 141 -1.73 3.17 1.85
C ASN A 141 -2.99 2.95 2.72
N PHE A 142 -3.04 3.53 3.91
CA PHE A 142 -4.23 3.48 4.77
C PHE A 142 -5.25 4.58 4.46
N HIS A 143 -4.89 5.56 3.64
CA HIS A 143 -5.67 6.77 3.38
C HIS A 143 -6.05 6.98 1.91
N ILE A 144 -5.46 6.20 0.99
CA ILE A 144 -5.77 6.25 -0.44
C ILE A 144 -5.99 4.85 -0.99
N SER A 145 -7.01 4.68 -1.80
CA SER A 145 -7.28 3.40 -2.46
C SER A 145 -6.22 3.12 -3.52
N CYS A 146 -5.63 1.92 -3.45
CA CYS A 146 -4.68 1.43 -4.45
C CYS A 146 -5.18 0.10 -5.01
N ILE A 147 -5.36 0.00 -6.32
CA ILE A 147 -5.86 -1.20 -6.98
C ILE A 147 -4.89 -1.69 -8.07
N TYR A 148 -4.98 -2.97 -8.38
CA TYR A 148 -4.33 -3.54 -9.57
C TYR A 148 -5.34 -3.78 -10.67
N GLY A 149 -4.93 -3.58 -11.92
CA GLY A 149 -5.79 -3.89 -13.04
C GLY A 149 -5.10 -4.00 -14.38
N ASP A 150 -5.87 -4.36 -15.38
CA ASP A 150 -5.47 -4.22 -16.78
C ASP A 150 -5.65 -2.76 -17.18
N LEU A 151 -4.54 -2.08 -17.48
CA LEU A 151 -4.58 -0.65 -17.75
C LEU A 151 -5.33 -0.31 -19.03
N THR A 152 -5.29 -1.18 -20.04
CA THR A 152 -6.04 -0.97 -21.29
C THR A 152 -7.53 -0.91 -21.00
N GLU A 153 -8.06 -1.93 -20.33
CA GLU A 153 -9.49 -1.98 -19.96
C GLU A 153 -9.90 -0.83 -19.04
N ILE A 154 -9.05 -0.47 -18.09
CA ILE A 154 -9.33 0.61 -17.13
C ILE A 154 -9.33 1.96 -17.82
N ILE A 155 -8.35 2.25 -18.66
CA ILE A 155 -8.26 3.52 -19.41
C ILE A 155 -9.47 3.68 -20.32
N GLU A 156 -9.87 2.63 -21.05
CA GLU A 156 -11.07 2.66 -21.88
C GLU A 156 -12.34 2.99 -21.08
N LYS A 157 -12.49 2.36 -19.90
CA LYS A 157 -13.61 2.66 -18.98
C LYS A 157 -13.60 4.09 -18.48
N LEU A 158 -12.44 4.61 -18.10
CA LEU A 158 -12.30 5.98 -17.62
C LEU A 158 -12.65 6.98 -18.72
N GLN A 159 -12.12 6.79 -19.94
CA GLN A 159 -12.39 7.65 -21.10
C GLN A 159 -13.89 7.62 -21.49
N ALA A 160 -14.51 6.43 -21.48
CA ALA A 160 -15.95 6.30 -21.73
C ALA A 160 -16.82 7.05 -20.70
N ASN A 161 -16.28 7.34 -19.51
CA ASN A 161 -16.93 8.12 -18.46
C ASN A 161 -16.45 9.59 -18.39
N GLY A 162 -15.82 10.07 -19.45
CA GLY A 162 -15.41 11.47 -19.60
C GLY A 162 -14.18 11.87 -18.78
N VAL A 163 -13.35 10.91 -18.37
CA VAL A 163 -12.07 11.17 -17.72
C VAL A 163 -11.02 11.45 -18.81
N VAL A 164 -10.35 12.58 -18.72
CA VAL A 164 -9.22 12.89 -19.60
C VAL A 164 -7.99 12.15 -19.10
N VAL A 165 -7.39 11.33 -19.97
CA VAL A 165 -6.18 10.57 -19.64
C VAL A 165 -4.97 11.27 -20.24
N VAL A 166 -4.00 11.60 -19.38
CA VAL A 166 -2.75 12.26 -19.75
C VAL A 166 -1.59 11.31 -19.46
N GLY A 167 -0.80 11.03 -20.48
CA GLY A 167 0.40 10.20 -20.38
C GLY A 167 1.67 11.06 -20.40
N ARG A 168 2.68 10.67 -19.61
CA ARG A 168 4.02 11.23 -19.75
C ARG A 168 4.81 10.44 -20.78
N ALA A 169 5.30 11.16 -21.83
CA ALA A 169 6.19 10.59 -22.85
C ALA A 169 7.49 11.39 -22.94
N LEU A 170 8.55 10.75 -23.43
CA LEU A 170 9.84 11.40 -23.69
C LEU A 170 9.85 12.11 -25.06
N GLU A 171 9.04 11.64 -25.99
CA GLU A 171 8.94 12.15 -27.36
C GLU A 171 7.50 12.56 -27.66
N ASN A 172 7.35 13.57 -28.52
CA ASN A 172 6.04 14.11 -28.96
C ASN A 172 5.12 14.59 -27.84
N GLY A 173 5.69 14.91 -26.66
CA GLY A 173 4.93 15.46 -25.54
C GLY A 173 4.52 16.91 -25.80
N GLN A 174 3.36 17.29 -25.28
CA GLN A 174 2.92 18.69 -25.21
C GLN A 174 3.12 19.20 -23.78
N ASP A 175 3.25 20.53 -23.63
CA ASP A 175 3.31 21.14 -22.30
C ASP A 175 1.98 20.91 -21.57
N ILE A 176 2.08 20.44 -20.33
CA ILE A 176 0.90 20.14 -19.49
C ILE A 176 0.01 21.38 -19.26
N SER A 177 0.59 22.58 -19.35
CA SER A 177 -0.17 23.84 -19.22
C SER A 177 -1.15 24.08 -20.38
N LEU A 178 -0.97 23.38 -21.51
CA LEU A 178 -1.86 23.45 -22.67
C LEU A 178 -3.08 22.51 -22.54
N ILE A 179 -3.11 21.66 -21.54
CA ILE A 179 -4.26 20.78 -21.29
C ILE A 179 -5.37 21.60 -20.64
N GLU A 180 -6.55 21.59 -21.25
CA GLU A 180 -7.71 22.23 -20.67
C GLU A 180 -8.02 21.66 -19.28
N LYS A 181 -8.27 22.57 -18.33
CA LYS A 181 -8.66 22.15 -16.97
C LYS A 181 -9.99 21.42 -17.03
N THR A 182 -9.99 20.16 -16.68
CA THR A 182 -11.20 19.36 -16.59
C THR A 182 -11.51 19.06 -15.10
N GLU A 183 -12.77 18.75 -14.82
CA GLU A 183 -13.15 18.30 -13.47
C GLU A 183 -12.69 16.88 -13.16
N LYS A 184 -12.40 16.10 -14.21
CA LYS A 184 -12.00 14.68 -14.11
C LYS A 184 -10.70 14.43 -14.89
N MET A 185 -9.68 13.92 -14.21
CA MET A 185 -8.40 13.56 -14.80
C MET A 185 -7.82 12.29 -14.19
#